data_f644abd20cf0ef11d1c785e7960ab5ee
#
_entry.id   f644abd20cf0ef11d1c785e7960ab5ee
#
_cell.length_a   1.000
_cell.length_b   1.000
_cell.length_c   1.000
_cell.angle_alpha   90.00
_cell.angle_beta   90.00
_cell.angle_gamma   90.00
#
_symmetry.space_group_name_H-M   'P 1'
#
loop_
_entity.id
_entity.type
_entity.pdbx_description
1 polymer ?
#
loop_
_entity_poly.entity_id
_entity_poly.type
_entity_poly.pdbx_seq_one_letter_code
_entity_poly.pdbx_strand_id
1 'polypeptide(L)'
;IDVGNFGPDISLPDQHGNARALYSQEIAGVSNALFFVEDQTLYRLEKALSVIASGFSAAMARPLVVTVLSPEQALAAAVAAGTDFSILSDPDANMMTAIAGRRSSRSFGTAVFDRNGRLIGAGIDDSLENLVGRAAKFCAEETALYESGMRTAQAPVLFIPRILEEPECAHLIEFWEAGEKRRNEISSGTAGNNVSNASAEV
;
A
#
# COMPACT_ATOMS: atom_id res chain seq x y z
N ILE A 1 -10.30 9.23 -0.34
CA ILE A 1 -9.80 9.17 -1.73
C ILE A 1 -10.79 8.42 -2.62
N ASP A 2 -10.73 8.62 -3.93
CA ASP A 2 -11.59 7.95 -4.90
C ASP A 2 -10.93 6.68 -5.46
N VAL A 3 -11.75 5.74 -5.93
CA VAL A 3 -11.29 4.53 -6.63
C VAL A 3 -10.45 4.92 -7.86
N GLY A 4 -9.32 4.25 -8.04
CA GLY A 4 -8.33 4.53 -9.08
C GLY A 4 -7.21 5.47 -8.65
N ASN A 5 -7.37 6.22 -7.57
CA ASN A 5 -6.32 7.08 -7.03
C ASN A 5 -5.30 6.28 -6.21
N PHE A 6 -4.09 6.81 -6.13
CA PHE A 6 -3.06 6.24 -5.26
C PHE A 6 -3.40 6.40 -3.79
N GLY A 7 -3.01 5.42 -2.97
CA GLY A 7 -3.10 5.50 -1.52
C GLY A 7 -2.22 6.64 -0.96
N PRO A 8 -2.50 7.10 0.28
CA PRO A 8 -1.68 8.12 0.92
C PRO A 8 -0.30 7.56 1.28
N ASP A 9 0.72 8.38 1.11
CA ASP A 9 2.08 8.09 1.56
C ASP A 9 2.23 8.46 3.05
N ILE A 10 1.64 7.64 3.91
CA ILE A 10 1.66 7.80 5.36
C ILE A 10 2.48 6.65 5.93
N SER A 11 3.51 6.98 6.71
CA SER A 11 4.32 6.02 7.43
C SER A 11 3.82 5.86 8.86
N LEU A 12 3.54 4.63 9.27
CA LEU A 12 3.06 4.27 10.59
C LEU A 12 3.98 3.22 11.21
N PRO A 13 4.18 3.20 12.53
CA PRO A 13 4.91 2.13 13.20
C PRO A 13 4.06 0.84 13.18
N ASP A 14 4.70 -0.30 12.88
CA ASP A 14 4.10 -1.61 13.06
C ASP A 14 4.15 -2.03 14.55
N GLN A 15 3.60 -3.20 14.88
CA GLN A 15 3.60 -3.77 16.23
C GLN A 15 5.00 -4.02 16.82
N HIS A 16 6.06 -3.94 16.02
CA HIS A 16 7.47 -4.07 16.43
C HIS A 16 8.19 -2.71 16.45
N GLY A 17 7.48 -1.61 16.15
CA GLY A 17 8.02 -0.25 16.10
C GLY A 17 8.72 0.10 14.79
N ASN A 18 8.69 -0.76 13.77
CA ASN A 18 9.28 -0.45 12.47
C ASN A 18 8.34 0.43 11.65
N ALA A 19 8.88 1.47 11.03
CA ALA A 19 8.11 2.33 10.14
C ALA A 19 7.67 1.57 8.87
N ARG A 20 6.36 1.61 8.58
CA ARG A 20 5.75 0.99 7.41
C ARG A 20 4.89 2.00 6.65
N ALA A 21 4.98 1.98 5.34
CA ALA A 21 4.13 2.74 4.44
C ALA A 21 3.61 1.84 3.32
N LEU A 22 2.51 2.20 2.66
CA LEU A 22 1.94 1.41 1.55
C LEU A 22 2.96 1.16 0.42
N TYR A 23 3.92 2.07 0.27
CA TYR A 23 4.95 2.00 -0.78
C TYR A 23 6.29 1.50 -0.25
N SER A 24 6.37 1.05 1.00
CA SER A 24 7.60 0.43 1.52
C SER A 24 7.88 -0.89 0.79
N GLN A 25 9.15 -1.24 0.66
CA GLN A 25 9.60 -2.42 -0.08
C GLN A 25 8.91 -3.71 0.40
N GLU A 26 8.57 -3.80 1.67
CA GLU A 26 7.93 -4.97 2.27
C GLU A 26 6.43 -5.07 1.95
N ILE A 27 5.80 -3.96 1.55
CA ILE A 27 4.35 -3.87 1.31
C ILE A 27 4.04 -3.73 -0.17
N ALA A 28 4.85 -2.98 -0.91
CA ALA A 28 4.62 -2.70 -2.33
C ALA A 28 4.69 -3.96 -3.22
N GLY A 29 4.05 -3.90 -4.38
CA GLY A 29 4.12 -4.95 -5.40
C GLY A 29 3.13 -6.10 -5.22
N VAL A 30 2.36 -6.12 -4.15
CA VAL A 30 1.24 -7.04 -3.92
C VAL A 30 -0.02 -6.25 -3.59
N SER A 31 -1.18 -6.84 -3.83
CA SER A 31 -2.44 -6.23 -3.39
C SER A 31 -2.52 -6.21 -1.87
N ASN A 32 -3.02 -5.12 -1.31
CA ASN A 32 -3.11 -4.92 0.14
C ASN A 32 -4.56 -4.64 0.55
N ALA A 33 -5.03 -5.34 1.57
CA ALA A 33 -6.33 -5.10 2.17
C ALA A 33 -6.14 -4.50 3.57
N LEU A 34 -6.46 -3.21 3.72
CA LEU A 34 -6.41 -2.50 4.98
C LEU A 34 -7.72 -2.68 5.71
N PHE A 35 -7.65 -3.00 6.99
CA PHE A 35 -8.78 -3.09 7.91
C PHE A 35 -8.58 -2.10 9.05
N PHE A 36 -9.46 -1.14 9.17
CA PHE A 36 -9.42 -0.09 10.20
C PHE A 36 -10.23 -0.49 11.41
N VAL A 37 -9.57 -0.52 12.58
CA VAL A 37 -10.15 -0.86 13.89
C VAL A 37 -9.91 0.29 14.84
N GLU A 38 -10.89 1.20 14.97
CA GLU A 38 -10.73 2.45 15.74
C GLU A 38 -11.00 2.31 17.24
N ASP A 39 -11.39 1.14 17.71
CA ASP A 39 -11.67 0.95 19.12
C ASP A 39 -10.40 0.96 19.96
N GLN A 40 -10.43 1.68 21.09
CA GLN A 40 -9.30 1.81 22.01
C GLN A 40 -9.17 0.60 22.97
N THR A 41 -9.95 -0.47 22.74
CA THR A 41 -9.91 -1.65 23.60
C THR A 41 -9.15 -2.79 22.95
N LEU A 42 -8.22 -3.37 23.71
CA LEU A 42 -7.42 -4.53 23.28
C LEU A 42 -8.33 -5.69 22.83
N TYR A 43 -9.38 -5.97 23.59
CA TYR A 43 -10.33 -7.06 23.32
C TYR A 43 -10.98 -6.94 21.92
N ARG A 44 -11.34 -5.73 21.51
CA ARG A 44 -11.93 -5.54 20.18
C ARG A 44 -10.94 -5.73 19.06
N LEU A 45 -9.70 -5.35 19.26
CA LEU A 45 -8.64 -5.62 18.30
C LEU A 45 -8.38 -7.13 18.17
N GLU A 46 -8.26 -7.85 19.29
CA GLU A 46 -8.09 -9.32 19.31
C GLU A 46 -9.22 -10.04 18.54
N LYS A 47 -10.46 -9.64 18.81
CA LYS A 47 -11.63 -10.18 18.11
C LYS A 47 -11.60 -9.86 16.61
N ALA A 48 -11.24 -8.63 16.25
CA ALA A 48 -11.12 -8.22 14.86
C ALA A 48 -10.04 -9.02 14.11
N LEU A 49 -8.87 -9.22 14.72
CA LEU A 49 -7.80 -10.03 14.16
C LEU A 49 -8.27 -11.48 13.90
N SER A 50 -9.01 -12.07 14.84
CA SER A 50 -9.54 -13.43 14.68
C SER A 50 -10.57 -13.51 13.53
N VAL A 51 -11.43 -12.50 13.36
CA VAL A 51 -12.38 -12.44 12.25
C VAL A 51 -11.66 -12.31 10.92
N ILE A 52 -10.67 -11.42 10.83
CA ILE A 52 -9.87 -11.25 9.61
C ILE A 52 -9.13 -12.54 9.28
N ALA A 53 -8.47 -13.18 10.25
CA ALA A 53 -7.74 -14.42 10.05
C ALA A 53 -8.61 -15.58 9.56
N SER A 54 -9.86 -15.64 10.01
CA SER A 54 -10.78 -16.69 9.60
C SER A 54 -11.46 -16.45 8.25
N GLY A 55 -11.64 -15.18 7.87
CA GLY A 55 -12.43 -14.80 6.69
C GLY A 55 -11.63 -14.27 5.51
N PHE A 56 -10.34 -13.97 5.70
CA PHE A 56 -9.49 -13.39 4.65
C PHE A 56 -8.26 -14.25 4.38
N SER A 57 -8.08 -14.64 3.12
CA SER A 57 -6.91 -15.43 2.70
C SER A 57 -5.73 -14.53 2.30
N ALA A 58 -4.60 -14.71 2.97
CA ALA A 58 -3.35 -14.03 2.61
C ALA A 58 -2.83 -14.41 1.20
N ALA A 59 -3.34 -15.48 0.60
CA ALA A 59 -3.01 -15.85 -0.78
C ALA A 59 -3.62 -14.87 -1.81
N MET A 60 -4.69 -14.14 -1.46
CA MET A 60 -5.34 -13.18 -2.35
C MET A 60 -4.69 -11.80 -2.29
N ALA A 61 -4.40 -11.34 -1.08
CA ALA A 61 -3.79 -10.05 -0.83
C ALA A 61 -3.19 -10.06 0.59
N ARG A 62 -2.30 -9.12 0.87
CA ARG A 62 -1.73 -8.96 2.21
C ARG A 62 -2.74 -8.22 3.10
N PRO A 63 -3.20 -8.81 4.22
CA PRO A 63 -3.98 -8.09 5.21
C PRO A 63 -3.08 -7.17 6.03
N LEU A 64 -3.51 -5.93 6.18
CA LEU A 64 -2.91 -4.92 7.05
C LEU A 64 -3.99 -4.40 7.99
N VAL A 65 -3.75 -4.43 9.28
CA VAL A 65 -4.70 -3.90 10.26
C VAL A 65 -4.19 -2.55 10.76
N VAL A 66 -5.02 -1.53 10.73
CA VAL A 66 -4.70 -0.19 11.21
C VAL A 66 -5.53 0.06 12.46
N THR A 67 -4.87 0.41 13.57
CA THR A 67 -5.51 0.63 14.86
C THR A 67 -5.01 1.91 15.52
N VAL A 68 -5.81 2.48 16.41
CA VAL A 68 -5.43 3.62 17.26
C VAL A 68 -4.62 3.21 18.51
N LEU A 69 -4.45 1.91 18.73
CA LEU A 69 -3.66 1.38 19.85
C LEU A 69 -2.16 1.56 19.62
N SER A 70 -1.39 1.56 20.72
CA SER A 70 0.08 1.64 20.63
C SER A 70 0.69 0.36 20.02
N PRO A 71 1.93 0.40 19.51
CA PRO A 71 2.61 -0.79 19.00
C PRO A 71 2.66 -1.94 20.00
N GLU A 72 2.89 -1.67 21.28
CA GLU A 72 2.95 -2.69 22.33
C GLU A 72 1.58 -3.35 22.56
N GLN A 73 0.51 -2.57 22.53
CA GLN A 73 -0.86 -3.08 22.63
C GLN A 73 -1.25 -3.89 21.40
N ALA A 74 -0.84 -3.44 20.22
CA ALA A 74 -1.04 -4.14 18.95
C ALA A 74 -0.31 -5.49 18.95
N LEU A 75 0.92 -5.55 19.44
CA LEU A 75 1.67 -6.80 19.60
C LEU A 75 0.99 -7.76 20.57
N ALA A 76 0.52 -7.27 21.72
CA ALA A 76 -0.20 -8.10 22.68
C ALA A 76 -1.47 -8.70 22.07
N ALA A 77 -2.24 -7.92 21.28
CA ALA A 77 -3.42 -8.41 20.59
C ALA A 77 -3.08 -9.46 19.52
N ALA A 78 -2.00 -9.26 18.75
CA ALA A 78 -1.55 -10.22 17.74
C ALA A 78 -1.19 -11.58 18.38
N VAL A 79 -0.44 -11.54 19.48
CA VAL A 79 -0.07 -12.76 20.23
C VAL A 79 -1.31 -13.47 20.76
N ALA A 80 -2.25 -12.74 21.36
CA ALA A 80 -3.49 -13.31 21.91
C ALA A 80 -4.39 -13.90 20.81
N ALA A 81 -4.47 -13.27 19.64
CA ALA A 81 -5.21 -13.75 18.50
C ALA A 81 -4.50 -14.86 17.70
N GLY A 82 -3.22 -15.09 17.95
CA GLY A 82 -2.40 -16.08 17.22
C GLY A 82 -2.22 -15.74 15.75
N THR A 83 -2.09 -14.44 15.43
CA THR A 83 -1.92 -13.95 14.05
C THR A 83 -0.55 -13.31 13.85
N ASP A 84 -0.04 -13.38 12.62
CA ASP A 84 1.21 -12.78 12.17
C ASP A 84 1.00 -11.55 11.24
N PHE A 85 -0.21 -11.02 11.21
CA PHE A 85 -0.53 -9.85 10.39
C PHE A 85 0.29 -8.63 10.80
N SER A 86 0.62 -7.79 9.82
CA SER A 86 1.17 -6.47 10.12
C SER A 86 0.06 -5.58 10.68
N ILE A 87 0.26 -5.08 11.90
CA ILE A 87 -0.66 -4.19 12.59
C ILE A 87 0.03 -2.83 12.71
N LEU A 88 -0.57 -1.81 12.12
CA LEU A 88 -0.05 -0.45 12.07
C LEU A 88 -0.72 0.41 13.14
N SER A 89 0.06 1.09 13.93
CA SER A 89 -0.42 2.00 14.97
C SER A 89 -0.64 3.41 14.40
N ASP A 90 -1.87 3.89 14.42
CA ASP A 90 -2.30 5.20 13.93
C ASP A 90 -3.12 5.92 15.00
N PRO A 91 -2.50 6.36 16.12
CA PRO A 91 -3.22 6.92 17.26
C PRO A 91 -4.04 8.17 16.92
N ASP A 92 -3.62 8.93 15.93
CA ASP A 92 -4.31 10.11 15.43
C ASP A 92 -5.31 9.80 14.30
N ALA A 93 -5.37 8.55 13.85
CA ALA A 93 -6.14 8.04 12.72
C ALA A 93 -5.99 8.88 11.44
N ASN A 94 -4.76 9.26 11.15
CA ASN A 94 -4.41 10.04 9.98
C ASN A 94 -4.65 9.24 8.68
N MET A 95 -4.25 7.97 8.66
CA MET A 95 -4.41 7.09 7.49
C MET A 95 -5.88 6.85 7.19
N MET A 96 -6.68 6.53 8.21
CA MET A 96 -8.10 6.33 8.01
C MET A 96 -8.81 7.61 7.57
N THR A 97 -8.48 8.76 8.15
CA THR A 97 -9.05 10.05 7.74
C THR A 97 -8.69 10.37 6.29
N ALA A 98 -7.46 10.12 5.88
CA ALA A 98 -7.00 10.35 4.51
C ALA A 98 -7.72 9.44 3.49
N ILE A 99 -8.04 8.20 3.87
CA ILE A 99 -8.69 7.23 2.97
C ILE A 99 -10.21 7.38 2.97
N ALA A 100 -10.84 7.38 4.16
CA ALA A 100 -12.29 7.32 4.31
C ALA A 100 -12.98 8.68 4.54
N GLY A 101 -12.21 9.75 4.74
CA GLY A 101 -12.71 11.13 4.85
C GLY A 101 -13.31 11.49 6.21
N ARG A 102 -14.00 10.62 6.92
CA ARG A 102 -14.57 10.87 8.25
C ARG A 102 -14.62 9.62 9.10
N ARG A 103 -14.41 9.83 10.40
CA ARG A 103 -14.52 8.81 11.44
C ARG A 103 -15.95 8.59 11.91
N SER A 104 -16.29 7.33 12.17
CA SER A 104 -17.31 6.93 13.10
C SER A 104 -16.69 5.96 14.11
N SER A 105 -16.69 6.31 15.37
CA SER A 105 -16.04 5.55 16.46
C SER A 105 -16.65 4.17 16.75
N ARG A 106 -17.65 3.75 15.97
CA ARG A 106 -18.35 2.47 16.16
C ARG A 106 -18.25 1.54 14.95
N SER A 107 -17.83 2.05 13.82
CA SER A 107 -17.79 1.30 12.56
C SER A 107 -16.38 0.85 12.26
N PHE A 108 -16.25 -0.29 11.60
CA PHE A 108 -15.00 -0.72 10.98
C PHE A 108 -14.88 -0.12 9.58
N GLY A 109 -13.68 -0.03 9.09
CA GLY A 109 -13.39 0.38 7.72
C GLY A 109 -12.55 -0.63 6.98
N THR A 110 -12.64 -0.64 5.66
CA THR A 110 -11.70 -1.37 4.79
C THR A 110 -11.35 -0.53 3.57
N ALA A 111 -10.12 -0.69 3.10
CA ALA A 111 -9.66 -0.18 1.82
C ALA A 111 -8.75 -1.20 1.16
N VAL A 112 -9.00 -1.50 -0.11
CA VAL A 112 -8.22 -2.48 -0.86
C VAL A 112 -7.46 -1.75 -1.95
N PHE A 113 -6.17 -1.97 -1.99
CA PHE A 113 -5.24 -1.42 -2.97
C PHE A 113 -4.71 -2.53 -3.88
N ASP A 114 -4.62 -2.24 -5.16
CA ASP A 114 -3.99 -3.13 -6.12
C ASP A 114 -2.45 -3.16 -5.95
N ARG A 115 -1.78 -3.96 -6.75
CA ARG A 115 -0.31 -4.11 -6.75
C ARG A 115 0.44 -2.82 -7.09
N ASN A 116 -0.23 -1.86 -7.71
CA ASN A 116 0.33 -0.56 -8.06
C ASN A 116 0.04 0.50 -7.00
N GLY A 117 -0.63 0.13 -5.90
CA GLY A 117 -1.01 1.05 -4.82
C GLY A 117 -2.23 1.92 -5.13
N ARG A 118 -3.08 1.54 -6.11
CA ARG A 118 -4.32 2.24 -6.43
C ARG A 118 -5.48 1.64 -5.66
N LEU A 119 -6.34 2.49 -5.13
CA LEU A 119 -7.56 2.07 -4.46
C LEU A 119 -8.51 1.40 -5.45
N ILE A 120 -8.88 0.15 -5.19
CA ILE A 120 -9.85 -0.60 -6.00
C ILE A 120 -11.19 -0.77 -5.31
N GLY A 121 -11.24 -0.59 -3.99
CA GLY A 121 -12.47 -0.60 -3.24
C GLY A 121 -12.29 -0.14 -1.81
N ALA A 122 -13.33 0.45 -1.24
CA ALA A 122 -13.38 0.85 0.16
C ALA A 122 -14.79 0.66 0.73
N GLY A 123 -14.89 0.63 2.05
CA GLY A 123 -16.17 0.54 2.71
C GLY A 123 -16.09 0.79 4.21
N ILE A 124 -17.25 1.17 4.77
CA ILE A 124 -17.48 1.30 6.20
C ILE A 124 -18.69 0.44 6.53
N ASP A 125 -18.65 -0.29 7.62
CA ASP A 125 -19.76 -1.15 8.09
C ASP A 125 -19.59 -1.37 9.60
N ASP A 126 -20.70 -1.64 10.28
CA ASP A 126 -20.68 -2.02 11.70
C ASP A 126 -20.31 -3.50 11.89
N SER A 127 -20.40 -4.30 10.81
CA SER A 127 -19.94 -5.71 10.76
C SER A 127 -18.62 -5.82 10.04
N LEU A 128 -17.61 -6.28 10.77
CA LEU A 128 -16.30 -6.57 10.21
C LEU A 128 -16.34 -7.76 9.25
N GLU A 129 -17.20 -8.75 9.51
CA GLU A 129 -17.40 -9.92 8.64
C GLU A 129 -17.85 -9.51 7.24
N ASN A 130 -18.78 -8.53 7.16
CA ASN A 130 -19.22 -7.96 5.88
C ASN A 130 -18.07 -7.28 5.13
N LEU A 131 -17.23 -6.52 5.86
CA LEU A 131 -16.08 -5.84 5.27
C LEU A 131 -15.00 -6.82 4.79
N VAL A 132 -14.75 -7.87 5.57
CA VAL A 132 -13.82 -8.95 5.18
C VAL A 132 -14.30 -9.64 3.90
N GLY A 133 -15.61 -9.96 3.81
CA GLY A 133 -16.18 -10.55 2.59
C GLY A 133 -16.09 -9.62 1.37
N ARG A 134 -16.32 -8.32 1.56
CA ARG A 134 -16.19 -7.32 0.49
C ARG A 134 -14.74 -7.16 0.03
N ALA A 135 -13.79 -7.09 0.97
CA ALA A 135 -12.37 -7.01 0.66
C ALA A 135 -11.91 -8.25 -0.12
N ALA A 136 -12.30 -9.44 0.31
CA ALA A 136 -12.00 -10.69 -0.39
C ALA A 136 -12.54 -10.69 -1.83
N LYS A 137 -13.75 -10.16 -2.05
CA LYS A 137 -14.32 -10.03 -3.39
C LYS A 137 -13.50 -9.11 -4.28
N PHE A 138 -13.13 -7.91 -3.80
CA PHE A 138 -12.27 -6.99 -4.57
C PHE A 138 -10.92 -7.61 -4.93
N CYS A 139 -10.28 -8.31 -3.98
CA CYS A 139 -9.02 -8.99 -4.23
C CYS A 139 -9.16 -10.13 -5.27
N ALA A 140 -10.24 -10.90 -5.21
CA ALA A 140 -10.50 -11.96 -6.17
C ALA A 140 -10.73 -11.42 -7.59
N GLU A 141 -11.49 -10.32 -7.71
CA GLU A 141 -11.73 -9.66 -8.99
C GLU A 141 -10.43 -9.10 -9.58
N GLU A 142 -9.59 -8.48 -8.77
CA GLU A 142 -8.26 -7.96 -9.19
C GLU A 142 -7.35 -9.10 -9.64
N THR A 143 -7.29 -10.19 -8.87
CA THR A 143 -6.48 -11.35 -9.21
C THR A 143 -6.92 -12.00 -10.52
N ALA A 144 -8.22 -12.16 -10.73
CA ALA A 144 -8.78 -12.71 -11.97
C ALA A 144 -8.45 -11.84 -13.19
N LEU A 145 -8.51 -10.51 -13.05
CA LEU A 145 -8.10 -9.56 -14.09
C LEU A 145 -6.61 -9.69 -14.40
N TYR A 146 -5.78 -9.89 -13.38
CA TYR A 146 -4.34 -10.05 -13.54
C TYR A 146 -3.98 -11.37 -14.25
N GLU A 147 -4.60 -12.48 -13.84
CA GLU A 147 -4.35 -13.80 -14.38
C GLU A 147 -4.89 -13.96 -15.80
N SER A 148 -5.98 -13.29 -16.15
CA SER A 148 -6.56 -13.35 -17.49
C SER A 148 -5.66 -12.72 -18.58
N GLY A 149 -4.61 -12.00 -18.17
CA GLY A 149 -3.75 -11.27 -19.10
C GLY A 149 -4.46 -10.14 -19.86
N MET A 150 -5.75 -9.94 -19.64
CA MET A 150 -6.55 -8.88 -20.24
C MET A 150 -6.30 -7.53 -19.58
N ARG A 151 -5.06 -7.06 -19.62
CA ARG A 151 -4.78 -5.67 -19.36
C ARG A 151 -5.00 -4.88 -20.64
N THR A 152 -6.20 -4.38 -20.82
CA THR A 152 -6.53 -3.41 -21.88
C THR A 152 -5.97 -2.01 -21.61
N ALA A 153 -5.28 -1.81 -20.49
CA ALA A 153 -4.57 -0.57 -20.24
C ALA A 153 -3.34 -0.55 -21.14
N GLN A 154 -3.43 0.14 -22.26
CA GLN A 154 -2.25 0.64 -22.96
C GLN A 154 -1.39 1.36 -21.92
N ALA A 155 -0.09 1.02 -21.89
CA ALA A 155 0.86 1.83 -21.12
C ALA A 155 0.60 3.30 -21.48
N PRO A 156 0.56 4.21 -20.49
CA PRO A 156 0.32 5.63 -20.78
C PRO A 156 1.56 6.25 -21.44
N VAL A 157 1.88 5.77 -22.63
CA VAL A 157 2.98 6.26 -23.44
C VAL A 157 2.34 7.10 -24.53
N LEU A 158 2.54 8.40 -24.45
CA LEU A 158 2.18 9.32 -25.50
C LEU A 158 3.33 9.38 -26.49
N PHE A 159 3.14 8.78 -27.67
CA PHE A 159 4.04 8.98 -28.79
C PHE A 159 3.63 10.23 -29.54
N ILE A 160 4.43 11.27 -29.46
CA ILE A 160 4.26 12.47 -30.29
C ILE A 160 5.37 12.43 -31.35
N PRO A 161 5.05 12.00 -32.57
CA PRO A 161 6.07 11.93 -33.62
C PRO A 161 6.50 13.34 -34.02
N ARG A 162 7.77 13.53 -34.28
CA ARG A 162 8.37 14.76 -34.81
C ARG A 162 8.18 16.00 -33.91
N ILE A 163 8.27 15.81 -32.60
CA ILE A 163 8.30 16.94 -31.64
C ILE A 163 9.60 17.73 -31.76
N LEU A 164 10.68 17.02 -32.09
CA LEU A 164 12.00 17.60 -32.34
C LEU A 164 12.36 17.36 -33.79
N GLU A 165 12.87 18.37 -34.45
CA GLU A 165 13.47 18.24 -35.76
C GLU A 165 14.82 17.53 -35.68
N GLU A 166 15.28 16.94 -36.78
CA GLU A 166 16.52 16.13 -36.80
C GLU A 166 17.77 16.92 -36.32
N PRO A 167 17.92 18.21 -36.62
CA PRO A 167 19.02 19.02 -36.08
C PRO A 167 18.95 19.25 -34.59
N GLU A 168 17.75 19.33 -33.99
CA GLU A 168 17.55 19.48 -32.55
C GLU A 168 17.89 18.19 -31.82
N CYS A 169 17.54 17.04 -32.39
CA CYS A 169 17.94 15.74 -31.87
C CYS A 169 19.46 15.57 -31.88
N ALA A 170 20.12 15.92 -33.00
CA ALA A 170 21.57 15.88 -33.11
C ALA A 170 22.25 16.77 -32.06
N HIS A 171 21.75 17.99 -31.88
CA HIS A 171 22.28 18.91 -30.87
C HIS A 171 22.12 18.38 -29.43
N LEU A 172 21.00 17.78 -29.11
CA LEU A 172 20.79 17.16 -27.79
C LEU A 172 21.73 15.97 -27.54
N ILE A 173 21.99 15.16 -28.58
CA ILE A 173 22.95 14.05 -28.49
C ILE A 173 24.37 14.59 -28.27
N GLU A 174 24.79 15.58 -29.05
CA GLU A 174 26.11 16.21 -28.86
C GLU A 174 26.25 16.85 -27.47
N PHE A 175 25.21 17.52 -26.99
CA PHE A 175 25.18 18.10 -25.65
C PHE A 175 25.33 17.04 -24.57
N TRP A 176 24.63 15.90 -24.73
CA TRP A 176 24.73 14.79 -23.78
C TRP A 176 26.09 14.10 -23.83
N GLU A 177 26.67 13.94 -25.01
CA GLU A 177 28.00 13.32 -25.20
C GLU A 177 29.12 14.19 -24.65
N ALA A 178 29.00 15.52 -24.79
CA ALA A 178 29.96 16.48 -24.26
C ALA A 178 29.87 16.71 -22.75
N GLY A 179 28.75 16.33 -22.13
CA GLY A 179 28.49 16.49 -20.71
C GLY A 179 29.27 15.50 -19.85
N GLU A 180 29.65 15.92 -18.62
CA GLU A 180 30.18 15.00 -17.61
C GLU A 180 29.11 13.95 -17.23
N LYS A 181 29.37 12.70 -17.54
CA LYS A 181 28.53 11.58 -17.13
C LYS A 181 28.72 11.31 -15.64
N ARG A 182 27.84 11.82 -14.80
CA ARG A 182 27.82 11.49 -13.37
C ARG A 182 27.03 10.19 -13.17
N ARG A 183 27.60 9.26 -12.39
CA ARG A 183 26.86 8.12 -11.90
C ARG A 183 25.67 8.63 -11.08
N ASN A 184 24.45 8.34 -11.53
CA ASN A 184 23.27 8.55 -10.69
C ASN A 184 23.20 7.43 -9.66
N GLU A 185 23.41 7.76 -8.40
CA GLU A 185 23.10 6.86 -7.30
C GLU A 185 21.58 6.81 -7.15
N ILE A 186 21.00 5.64 -7.44
CA ILE A 186 19.62 5.38 -7.10
C ILE A 186 19.61 5.13 -5.59
N SER A 187 19.20 6.14 -4.84
CA SER A 187 18.95 6.02 -3.41
C SER A 187 17.73 5.12 -3.22
N SER A 188 17.93 3.85 -2.92
CA SER A 188 16.89 3.01 -2.35
C SER A 188 16.73 3.42 -0.89
N GLY A 189 15.81 4.36 -0.63
CA GLY A 189 15.58 4.89 0.71
C GLY A 189 15.01 3.84 1.64
N THR A 190 15.87 3.20 2.41
CA THR A 190 15.50 2.67 3.71
C THR A 190 16.00 3.68 4.74
N ALA A 191 15.12 4.17 5.59
CA ALA A 191 15.50 5.13 6.63
C ALA A 191 16.66 4.53 7.46
N GLY A 192 17.87 5.09 7.27
CA GLY A 192 19.02 4.78 8.12
C GLY A 192 20.25 4.16 7.45
N ASN A 193 20.18 3.59 6.24
CA ASN A 193 21.37 3.12 5.55
C ASN A 193 21.27 3.43 4.06
N ASN A 194 22.00 4.45 3.63
CA ASN A 194 22.28 4.66 2.20
C ASN A 194 23.17 3.52 1.71
N VAL A 195 22.59 2.49 1.16
CA VAL A 195 23.33 1.53 0.37
C VAL A 195 23.37 2.07 -1.05
N SER A 196 24.46 2.70 -1.41
CA SER A 196 24.77 3.07 -2.80
C SER A 196 24.96 1.77 -3.60
N ASN A 197 23.92 1.33 -4.28
CA ASN A 197 24.07 0.30 -5.31
C ASN A 197 24.62 0.98 -6.56
N ALA A 198 25.92 0.88 -6.76
CA ALA A 198 26.56 1.16 -8.03
C ALA A 198 26.06 0.10 -9.04
N SER A 199 25.09 0.43 -9.84
CA SER A 199 24.60 -0.49 -10.87
C SER A 199 24.61 0.18 -12.23
N ALA A 200 25.24 -0.57 -13.10
CA ALA A 200 25.25 -0.56 -14.55
C ALA A 200 26.04 0.57 -15.23
N GLU A 201 27.17 0.15 -15.73
CA GLU A 201 27.80 0.70 -16.94
C GLU A 201 26.82 0.52 -18.11
N VAL A 202 26.46 1.61 -18.76
CA VAL A 202 25.89 1.60 -20.09
C VAL A 202 27.00 1.95 -21.05
#